data_ecb505375499a8d711a53a4e595114c7
#
_entry.id   ecb505375499a8d711a53a4e595114c7
#
_cell.length_a   1.000
_cell.length_b   1.000
_cell.length_c   1.000
_cell.angle_alpha   90.00
_cell.angle_beta   90.00
_cell.angle_gamma   90.00
#
_symmetry.space_group_name_H-M   'P 1'
#
loop_
_entity.id
_entity.type
_entity.pdbx_description
1 polymer ?
#
loop_
_entity_poly.entity_id
_entity_poly.type
_entity_poly.pdbx_seq_one_letter_code
_entity_poly.pdbx_strand_id
1 'polypeptide(L)'
;MLRTLQPQRLSDGVVSELVDAIRAGRIRQGEKLPSERQLSEQLGVSRVSVREGLRMLELLEMIEVKQGRGAFVVSSDVKPSGRLLRHWLSAHRDEVLELLEVREALEATAAALAADRKASIAAPGALDVADLGALVDQDLMFHRSIAHESGNPVLASLISELNGTLTESRFAMFAIRGRPKRSHADHVAIAKAIRSGDSAAAHAAMRAHIAETRADIGSIPEQGAT
;
A
#
# COMPACT_ATOMS: atom_id res chain seq x y z
N MET A 1 22.31 -5.66 -21.14
CA MET A 1 22.10 -4.32 -20.56
C MET A 1 21.44 -4.50 -19.19
N LEU A 2 22.08 -4.08 -18.12
CA LEU A 2 21.49 -4.13 -16.78
C LEU A 2 20.48 -2.99 -16.64
N ARG A 3 19.26 -3.27 -16.15
CA ARG A 3 18.24 -2.25 -15.84
C ARG A 3 18.71 -1.44 -14.62
N THR A 4 18.69 -0.12 -14.73
CA THR A 4 18.85 0.77 -13.58
C THR A 4 17.61 0.60 -12.70
N LEU A 5 17.79 0.12 -11.47
CA LEU A 5 16.70 0.03 -10.50
C LEU A 5 16.32 1.46 -10.06
N GLN A 6 15.03 1.77 -10.07
CA GLN A 6 14.54 3.04 -9.59
C GLN A 6 14.82 3.16 -8.08
N PRO A 7 15.31 4.31 -7.57
CA PRO A 7 15.60 4.49 -6.13
C PRO A 7 14.40 4.18 -5.22
N GLN A 8 13.18 4.47 -5.65
CA GLN A 8 11.94 4.23 -4.94
C GLN A 8 11.68 2.74 -4.67
N ARG A 9 11.93 1.84 -5.63
CA ARG A 9 11.79 0.38 -5.42
C ARG A 9 12.80 -0.19 -4.43
N LEU A 10 13.92 0.48 -4.24
CA LEU A 10 14.93 0.06 -3.28
C LEU A 10 14.58 0.53 -1.86
N SER A 11 13.92 1.69 -1.71
CA SER A 11 13.41 2.14 -0.41
C SER A 11 12.27 1.25 0.10
N ASP A 12 11.37 0.81 -0.80
CA ASP A 12 10.27 -0.11 -0.46
C ASP A 12 10.81 -1.46 0.03
N GLY A 13 11.86 -1.97 -0.62
CA GLY A 13 12.56 -3.17 -0.16
C GLY A 13 13.19 -3.00 1.23
N VAL A 14 13.72 -1.82 1.54
CA VAL A 14 14.25 -1.49 2.87
C VAL A 14 13.13 -1.49 3.90
N VAL A 15 11.99 -0.86 3.61
CA VAL A 15 10.82 -0.81 4.50
C VAL A 15 10.32 -2.21 4.78
N SER A 16 10.07 -3.03 3.73
CA SER A 16 9.57 -4.39 3.88
C SER A 16 10.48 -5.24 4.76
N GLU A 17 11.80 -5.26 4.49
CA GLU A 17 12.74 -6.06 5.27
C GLU A 17 12.82 -5.63 6.74
N LEU A 18 12.80 -4.33 7.01
CA LEU A 18 12.85 -3.82 8.38
C LEU A 18 11.52 -4.05 9.12
N VAL A 19 10.37 -3.90 8.47
CA VAL A 19 9.06 -4.26 9.03
C VAL A 19 9.03 -5.74 9.41
N ASP A 20 9.47 -6.62 8.49
CA ASP A 20 9.53 -8.06 8.74
C ASP A 20 10.50 -8.43 9.85
N ALA A 21 11.64 -7.74 9.94
CA ALA A 21 12.60 -7.94 11.02
C ALA A 21 12.04 -7.53 12.39
N ILE A 22 11.30 -6.43 12.45
CA ILE A 22 10.68 -5.92 13.68
C ILE A 22 9.51 -6.83 14.09
N ARG A 23 8.61 -7.17 13.17
CA ARG A 23 7.46 -8.06 13.45
C ARG A 23 7.89 -9.46 13.87
N ALA A 24 8.95 -10.00 13.25
CA ALA A 24 9.52 -11.30 13.62
C ALA A 24 10.33 -11.27 14.93
N GLY A 25 10.47 -10.10 15.58
CA GLY A 25 11.25 -9.94 16.81
C GLY A 25 12.76 -10.05 16.64
N ARG A 26 13.26 -10.02 15.39
CA ARG A 26 14.71 -9.97 15.09
C ARG A 26 15.33 -8.64 15.54
N ILE A 27 14.52 -7.57 15.52
CA ILE A 27 14.85 -6.27 16.12
C ILE A 27 13.68 -5.92 17.05
N ARG A 28 13.97 -5.76 18.34
CA ARG A 28 12.93 -5.61 19.37
C ARG A 28 12.60 -4.15 19.63
N GLN A 29 11.43 -3.92 20.21
CA GLN A 29 11.05 -2.60 20.71
C GLN A 29 12.10 -2.07 21.70
N GLY A 30 12.50 -0.82 21.54
CA GLY A 30 13.55 -0.17 22.30
C GLY A 30 14.97 -0.39 21.75
N GLU A 31 15.16 -1.34 20.84
CA GLU A 31 16.47 -1.57 20.22
C GLU A 31 16.80 -0.50 19.18
N LYS A 32 18.08 -0.23 19.06
CA LYS A 32 18.64 0.68 18.05
C LYS A 32 18.81 -0.06 16.73
N LEU A 33 18.28 0.51 15.65
CA LEU A 33 18.55 0.03 14.30
C LEU A 33 20.03 0.21 13.92
N PRO A 34 20.56 -0.65 13.03
CA PRO A 34 21.87 -0.43 12.42
C PRO A 34 21.91 0.96 11.75
N SER A 35 23.08 1.58 11.69
CA SER A 35 23.26 2.89 11.04
C SER A 35 22.94 2.82 9.55
N GLU A 36 22.57 3.97 8.93
CA GLU A 36 22.36 4.06 7.48
C GLU A 36 23.45 3.39 6.66
N ARG A 37 24.72 3.52 7.07
CA ARG A 37 25.85 2.89 6.41
C ARG A 37 25.78 1.36 6.53
N GLN A 38 25.53 0.85 7.72
CA GLN A 38 25.43 -0.60 7.95
C GLN A 38 24.22 -1.21 7.20
N LEU A 39 23.07 -0.55 7.24
CA LEU A 39 21.88 -0.98 6.49
C LEU A 39 22.15 -0.98 4.98
N SER A 40 22.83 0.05 4.46
CA SER A 40 23.22 0.14 3.05
C SER A 40 24.13 -1.04 2.64
N GLU A 41 25.10 -1.38 3.48
CA GLU A 41 25.99 -2.52 3.27
C GLU A 41 25.27 -3.87 3.36
N GLN A 42 24.40 -4.05 4.35
CA GLN A 42 23.66 -5.30 4.59
C GLN A 42 22.60 -5.58 3.51
N LEU A 43 21.88 -4.54 3.07
CA LEU A 43 20.79 -4.67 2.11
C LEU A 43 21.25 -4.48 0.65
N GLY A 44 22.49 -4.08 0.42
CA GLY A 44 23.02 -3.88 -0.94
C GLY A 44 22.39 -2.70 -1.68
N VAL A 45 21.89 -1.68 -0.96
CA VAL A 45 21.20 -0.53 -1.53
C VAL A 45 21.92 0.78 -1.22
N SER A 46 21.56 1.87 -1.91
CA SER A 46 22.15 3.18 -1.64
C SER A 46 21.77 3.72 -0.25
N ARG A 47 22.62 4.57 0.34
CA ARG A 47 22.32 5.27 1.60
C ARG A 47 21.10 6.19 1.47
N VAL A 48 20.81 6.70 0.27
CA VAL A 48 19.61 7.49 -0.03
C VAL A 48 18.38 6.61 0.13
N SER A 49 18.36 5.42 -0.47
CA SER A 49 17.24 4.47 -0.35
C SER A 49 17.01 4.03 1.09
N VAL A 50 18.08 3.80 1.86
CA VAL A 50 17.97 3.50 3.30
C VAL A 50 17.33 4.67 4.06
N ARG A 51 17.76 5.90 3.80
CA ARG A 51 17.23 7.08 4.47
C ARG A 51 15.74 7.28 4.20
N GLU A 52 15.32 7.09 2.95
CA GLU A 52 13.90 7.16 2.59
C GLU A 52 13.10 6.04 3.26
N GLY A 53 13.63 4.80 3.30
CA GLY A 53 13.01 3.70 4.03
C GLY A 53 12.88 3.96 5.54
N LEU A 54 13.92 4.53 6.18
CA LEU A 54 13.86 4.91 7.60
C LEU A 54 12.86 6.05 7.85
N ARG A 55 12.76 7.04 6.95
CA ARG A 55 11.72 8.08 7.03
C ARG A 55 10.31 7.48 6.97
N MET A 56 10.12 6.50 6.10
CA MET A 56 8.84 5.80 6.01
C MET A 56 8.52 5.06 7.31
N LEU A 57 9.47 4.31 7.88
CA LEU A 57 9.26 3.63 9.17
C LEU A 57 8.97 4.61 10.33
N GLU A 58 9.53 5.81 10.28
CA GLU A 58 9.22 6.88 11.23
C GLU A 58 7.80 7.43 11.02
N LEU A 59 7.36 7.59 9.75
CA LEU A 59 5.98 7.93 9.40
C LEU A 59 4.97 6.89 9.87
N LEU A 60 5.37 5.61 9.82
CA LEU A 60 4.58 4.48 10.32
C LEU A 60 4.63 4.33 11.85
N GLU A 61 5.29 5.26 12.55
CA GLU A 61 5.52 5.24 14.01
C GLU A 61 6.12 3.91 14.52
N MET A 62 6.81 3.19 13.65
CA MET A 62 7.54 1.98 14.04
C MET A 62 8.90 2.30 14.63
N ILE A 63 9.50 3.42 14.22
CA ILE A 63 10.78 3.89 14.75
C ILE A 63 10.72 5.37 15.12
N GLU A 64 11.65 5.79 15.97
CA GLU A 64 11.92 7.19 16.31
C GLU A 64 13.38 7.52 15.96
N VAL A 65 13.59 8.55 15.15
CA VAL A 65 14.93 9.03 14.81
C VAL A 65 15.37 10.09 15.81
N LYS A 66 16.39 9.77 16.62
CA LYS A 66 16.99 10.70 17.59
C LYS A 66 18.27 11.32 17.00
N GLN A 67 18.27 12.63 16.87
CA GLN A 67 19.39 13.36 16.27
C GLN A 67 20.73 13.01 16.98
N GLY A 68 21.71 12.60 16.20
CA GLY A 68 23.02 12.18 16.70
C GLY A 68 23.06 10.82 17.41
N ARG A 69 21.93 10.18 17.68
CA ARG A 69 21.85 8.91 18.40
C ARG A 69 21.42 7.73 17.49
N GLY A 70 20.74 8.01 16.38
CA GLY A 70 20.25 7.02 15.41
C GLY A 70 18.76 6.73 15.55
N ALA A 71 18.30 5.67 14.87
CA ALA A 71 16.90 5.23 14.85
C ALA A 71 16.67 4.12 15.86
N PHE A 72 15.53 4.14 16.56
CA PHE A 72 15.14 3.17 17.60
C PHE A 72 13.75 2.65 17.31
N VAL A 73 13.53 1.34 17.48
CA VAL A 73 12.20 0.73 17.35
C VAL A 73 11.31 1.19 18.50
N VAL A 74 10.15 1.77 18.19
CA VAL A 74 9.17 2.22 19.18
C VAL A 74 7.90 1.37 19.18
N SER A 75 7.59 0.70 18.06
CA SER A 75 6.45 -0.21 17.95
C SER A 75 6.73 -1.32 16.97
N SER A 76 6.20 -2.52 17.24
CA SER A 76 6.09 -3.61 16.26
C SER A 76 4.83 -3.48 15.40
N ASP A 77 3.88 -2.66 15.85
CA ASP A 77 2.63 -2.40 15.16
C ASP A 77 2.75 -1.13 14.32
N VAL A 78 2.22 -1.19 13.12
CA VAL A 78 2.11 -0.01 12.26
C VAL A 78 1.01 0.88 12.82
N LYS A 79 1.40 2.00 13.43
CA LYS A 79 0.47 3.04 13.94
C LYS A 79 0.79 4.39 13.33
N PRO A 80 0.52 4.56 12.03
CA PRO A 80 0.91 5.81 11.38
C PRO A 80 0.14 6.98 11.94
N SER A 81 0.85 8.05 12.28
CA SER A 81 0.24 9.34 12.56
C SER A 81 -0.50 9.81 11.31
N GLY A 82 -1.82 9.91 11.41
CA GLY A 82 -2.65 10.37 10.28
C GLY A 82 -2.24 11.75 9.75
N ARG A 83 -1.51 12.55 10.54
CA ARG A 83 -0.96 13.84 10.12
C ARG A 83 0.30 13.66 9.25
N LEU A 84 1.20 12.79 9.63
CA LEU A 84 2.42 12.52 8.88
C LEU A 84 2.12 11.81 7.56
N LEU A 85 1.19 10.85 7.57
CA LEU A 85 0.74 10.19 6.35
C LEU A 85 0.07 11.16 5.37
N ARG A 86 -0.77 12.07 5.86
CA ARG A 86 -1.34 13.12 4.99
C ARG A 86 -0.27 14.05 4.43
N HIS A 87 0.76 14.38 5.22
CA HIS A 87 1.88 15.19 4.76
C HIS A 87 2.67 14.49 3.65
N TRP A 88 2.96 13.20 3.82
CA TRP A 88 3.60 12.39 2.78
C TRP A 88 2.75 12.33 1.51
N LEU A 89 1.46 12.03 1.66
CA LEU A 89 0.54 11.93 0.53
C LEU A 89 0.38 13.27 -0.20
N SER A 90 0.40 14.39 0.52
CA SER A 90 0.38 15.74 -0.08
C SER A 90 1.63 16.02 -0.93
N ALA A 91 2.79 15.45 -0.56
CA ALA A 91 4.04 15.62 -1.29
C ALA A 91 4.13 14.74 -2.56
N HIS A 92 3.39 13.61 -2.59
CA HIS A 92 3.41 12.62 -3.69
C HIS A 92 2.05 12.51 -4.40
N ARG A 93 1.18 13.50 -4.21
CA ARG A 93 -0.23 13.46 -4.60
C ARG A 93 -0.42 13.18 -6.10
N ASP A 94 0.27 13.93 -6.96
CA ASP A 94 0.07 13.84 -8.39
C ASP A 94 0.55 12.48 -8.93
N GLU A 95 1.72 12.01 -8.49
CA GLU A 95 2.24 10.69 -8.84
C GLU A 95 1.27 9.57 -8.40
N VAL A 96 0.72 9.65 -7.18
CA VAL A 96 -0.25 8.68 -6.69
C VAL A 96 -1.55 8.72 -7.50
N LEU A 97 -2.02 9.90 -7.91
CA LEU A 97 -3.22 10.05 -8.74
C LEU A 97 -3.02 9.44 -10.14
N GLU A 98 -1.87 9.65 -10.76
CA GLU A 98 -1.51 9.04 -12.05
C GLU A 98 -1.43 7.51 -11.95
N LEU A 99 -0.81 6.98 -10.91
CA LEU A 99 -0.75 5.53 -10.67
C LEU A 99 -2.14 4.93 -10.42
N LEU A 100 -3.05 5.64 -9.76
CA LEU A 100 -4.42 5.20 -9.57
C LEU A 100 -5.24 5.20 -10.85
N GLU A 101 -4.95 6.05 -11.84
CA GLU A 101 -5.56 5.97 -13.18
C GLU A 101 -5.20 4.68 -13.88
N VAL A 102 -3.93 4.31 -13.86
CA VAL A 102 -3.46 3.03 -14.41
C VAL A 102 -4.08 1.86 -13.66
N ARG A 103 -4.12 1.94 -12.34
CA ARG A 103 -4.75 0.93 -11.47
C ARG A 103 -6.22 0.72 -11.81
N GLU A 104 -6.99 1.81 -12.00
CA GLU A 104 -8.40 1.76 -12.38
C GLU A 104 -8.61 0.95 -13.66
N ALA A 105 -7.83 1.23 -14.70
CA ALA A 105 -7.93 0.55 -15.98
C ALA A 105 -7.60 -0.95 -15.89
N LEU A 106 -6.52 -1.30 -15.19
CA LEU A 106 -6.05 -2.68 -15.06
C LEU A 106 -6.97 -3.52 -14.17
N GLU A 107 -7.33 -3.00 -13.00
CA GLU A 107 -8.09 -3.78 -12.02
C GLU A 107 -9.58 -3.90 -12.39
N ALA A 108 -10.18 -2.90 -13.04
CA ALA A 108 -11.52 -3.04 -13.59
C ALA A 108 -11.58 -4.12 -14.67
N THR A 109 -10.56 -4.18 -15.54
CA THR A 109 -10.43 -5.25 -16.53
C THR A 109 -10.27 -6.62 -15.86
N ALA A 110 -9.43 -6.71 -14.82
CA ALA A 110 -9.24 -7.95 -14.07
C ALA A 110 -10.54 -8.43 -13.40
N ALA A 111 -11.31 -7.52 -12.82
CA ALA A 111 -12.60 -7.84 -12.19
C ALA A 111 -13.62 -8.37 -13.21
N ALA A 112 -13.71 -7.76 -14.40
CA ALA A 112 -14.56 -8.25 -15.48
C ALA A 112 -14.16 -9.66 -15.93
N LEU A 113 -12.86 -9.89 -16.18
CA LEU A 113 -12.35 -11.22 -16.59
C LEU A 113 -12.56 -12.28 -15.50
N ALA A 114 -12.40 -11.95 -14.22
CA ALA A 114 -12.70 -12.85 -13.11
C ALA A 114 -14.20 -13.19 -13.05
N ALA A 115 -15.07 -12.21 -13.32
CA ALA A 115 -16.54 -12.43 -13.38
C ALA A 115 -16.93 -13.33 -14.54
N ASP A 116 -16.36 -13.17 -15.74
CA ASP A 116 -16.61 -14.04 -16.89
C ASP A 116 -16.28 -15.52 -16.56
N ARG A 117 -15.35 -15.75 -15.64
CA ARG A 117 -14.98 -17.07 -15.13
C ARG A 117 -15.79 -17.52 -13.92
N LYS A 118 -16.69 -16.67 -13.42
CA LYS A 118 -17.43 -16.89 -12.16
C LYS A 118 -16.50 -17.24 -10.99
N ALA A 119 -15.38 -16.55 -10.91
CA ALA A 119 -14.36 -16.82 -9.93
C ALA A 119 -14.89 -16.75 -8.50
N SER A 120 -14.38 -17.63 -7.64
CA SER A 120 -14.76 -17.65 -6.23
C SER A 120 -13.90 -16.66 -5.44
N ILE A 121 -14.23 -15.36 -5.53
CA ILE A 121 -13.56 -14.33 -4.72
C ILE A 121 -14.19 -14.31 -3.33
N ALA A 122 -13.35 -14.48 -2.30
CA ALA A 122 -13.78 -14.31 -0.93
C ALA A 122 -14.12 -12.84 -0.67
N ALA A 123 -15.25 -12.57 -0.04
CA ALA A 123 -15.50 -11.25 0.52
C ALA A 123 -14.48 -10.99 1.65
N PRO A 124 -14.04 -9.74 1.84
CA PRO A 124 -13.14 -9.42 2.94
C PRO A 124 -13.77 -9.83 4.29
N GLY A 125 -12.91 -10.30 5.20
CA GLY A 125 -13.31 -10.74 6.53
C GLY A 125 -13.81 -9.61 7.43
N ALA A 126 -13.91 -9.86 8.73
CA ALA A 126 -14.30 -8.85 9.71
C ALA A 126 -13.32 -7.65 9.67
N LEU A 127 -13.90 -6.45 9.77
CA LEU A 127 -13.15 -5.20 9.70
C LEU A 127 -12.66 -4.80 11.09
N ASP A 128 -11.36 -4.92 11.35
CA ASP A 128 -10.72 -4.28 12.51
C ASP A 128 -10.11 -2.93 12.08
N VAL A 129 -10.83 -1.85 12.40
CA VAL A 129 -10.39 -0.49 12.07
C VAL A 129 -9.24 0.02 12.94
N ALA A 130 -8.88 -0.70 14.00
CA ALA A 130 -7.80 -0.32 14.90
C ALA A 130 -6.43 -0.82 14.38
N ASP A 131 -6.40 -1.90 13.58
CA ASP A 131 -5.17 -2.43 12.98
C ASP A 131 -5.05 -1.99 11.51
N LEU A 132 -4.35 -0.89 11.31
CA LEU A 132 -4.14 -0.32 9.98
C LEU A 132 -3.28 -1.23 9.08
N GLY A 133 -2.34 -1.98 9.66
CA GLY A 133 -1.52 -2.94 8.94
C GLY A 133 -2.38 -4.07 8.39
N ALA A 134 -3.24 -4.66 9.24
CA ALA A 134 -4.18 -5.70 8.82
C ALA A 134 -5.15 -5.21 7.73
N LEU A 135 -5.60 -3.94 7.80
CA LEU A 135 -6.45 -3.35 6.75
C LEU A 135 -5.73 -3.27 5.41
N VAL A 136 -4.48 -2.80 5.40
CA VAL A 136 -3.66 -2.72 4.17
C VAL A 136 -3.39 -4.11 3.60
N ASP A 137 -3.05 -5.08 4.44
CA ASP A 137 -2.80 -6.46 4.01
C ASP A 137 -4.07 -7.10 3.42
N GLN A 138 -5.24 -6.90 4.03
CA GLN A 138 -6.53 -7.39 3.50
C GLN A 138 -6.86 -6.77 2.14
N ASP A 139 -6.65 -5.46 1.98
CA ASP A 139 -6.85 -4.75 0.72
C ASP A 139 -5.94 -5.32 -0.38
N LEU A 140 -4.65 -5.44 -0.09
CA LEU A 140 -3.68 -6.00 -1.04
C LEU A 140 -4.03 -7.44 -1.45
N MET A 141 -4.40 -8.28 -0.48
CA MET A 141 -4.80 -9.66 -0.75
C MET A 141 -6.05 -9.72 -1.61
N PHE A 142 -7.05 -8.88 -1.36
CA PHE A 142 -8.28 -8.81 -2.13
C PHE A 142 -7.99 -8.48 -3.60
N HIS A 143 -7.28 -7.40 -3.87
CA HIS A 143 -6.95 -6.97 -5.24
C HIS A 143 -6.07 -7.99 -5.97
N ARG A 144 -5.08 -8.58 -5.28
CA ARG A 144 -4.25 -9.66 -5.83
C ARG A 144 -5.06 -10.90 -6.19
N SER A 145 -6.03 -11.30 -5.36
CA SER A 145 -6.88 -12.44 -5.65
C SER A 145 -7.70 -12.24 -6.93
N ILE A 146 -8.28 -11.05 -7.13
CA ILE A 146 -9.01 -10.71 -8.35
C ILE A 146 -8.08 -10.74 -9.56
N ALA A 147 -6.89 -10.15 -9.43
CA ALA A 147 -5.90 -10.16 -10.50
C ALA A 147 -5.49 -11.59 -10.91
N HIS A 148 -5.26 -12.47 -9.96
CA HIS A 148 -4.96 -13.88 -10.19
C HIS A 148 -6.14 -14.60 -10.89
N GLU A 149 -7.34 -14.43 -10.37
CA GLU A 149 -8.57 -15.05 -10.88
C GLU A 149 -9.03 -14.47 -12.24
N SER A 150 -8.45 -13.35 -12.69
CA SER A 150 -8.62 -12.85 -14.04
C SER A 150 -8.16 -13.86 -15.10
N GLY A 151 -7.28 -14.82 -14.72
CA GLY A 151 -6.68 -15.80 -15.61
C GLY A 151 -5.74 -15.20 -16.65
N ASN A 152 -5.33 -13.96 -16.48
CA ASN A 152 -4.32 -13.29 -17.31
C ASN A 152 -3.06 -13.03 -16.47
N PRO A 153 -2.01 -13.86 -16.61
CA PRO A 153 -0.81 -13.75 -15.79
C PRO A 153 -0.02 -12.45 -16.01
N VAL A 154 -0.09 -11.87 -17.22
CA VAL A 154 0.57 -10.59 -17.51
C VAL A 154 -0.14 -9.46 -16.76
N LEU A 155 -1.48 -9.44 -16.80
CA LEU A 155 -2.29 -8.46 -16.08
C LEU A 155 -2.07 -8.58 -14.56
N ALA A 156 -2.05 -9.81 -14.04
CA ALA A 156 -1.78 -10.07 -12.62
C ALA A 156 -0.40 -9.58 -12.19
N SER A 157 0.63 -9.76 -13.02
CA SER A 157 1.97 -9.26 -12.75
C SER A 157 2.03 -7.73 -12.73
N LEU A 158 1.39 -7.05 -13.69
CA LEU A 158 1.33 -5.59 -13.73
C LEU A 158 0.59 -5.01 -12.51
N ILE A 159 -0.54 -5.61 -12.14
CA ILE A 159 -1.30 -5.20 -10.95
C ILE A 159 -0.47 -5.43 -9.68
N SER A 160 0.27 -6.53 -9.58
CA SER A 160 1.12 -6.80 -8.41
C SER A 160 2.24 -5.76 -8.24
N GLU A 161 2.91 -5.38 -9.33
CA GLU A 161 3.94 -4.33 -9.34
C GLU A 161 3.37 -2.98 -8.91
N LEU A 162 2.22 -2.60 -9.50
CA LEU A 162 1.55 -1.35 -9.20
C LEU A 162 1.07 -1.30 -7.74
N ASN A 163 0.53 -2.39 -7.24
CA ASN A 163 0.06 -2.51 -5.87
C ASN A 163 1.22 -2.42 -4.86
N GLY A 164 2.41 -2.93 -5.20
CA GLY A 164 3.62 -2.73 -4.42
C GLY A 164 3.98 -1.24 -4.30
N THR A 165 3.99 -0.52 -5.43
CA THR A 165 4.31 0.92 -5.49
C THR A 165 3.34 1.79 -4.68
N LEU A 166 2.07 1.37 -4.54
CA LEU A 166 1.03 2.13 -3.85
C LEU A 166 0.83 1.73 -2.37
N THR A 167 1.74 0.96 -1.77
CA THR A 167 1.57 0.48 -0.40
C THR A 167 1.49 1.62 0.61
N GLU A 168 2.36 2.63 0.51
CA GLU A 168 2.38 3.79 1.41
C GLU A 168 1.09 4.62 1.28
N SER A 169 0.61 4.81 0.05
CA SER A 169 -0.64 5.55 -0.17
C SER A 169 -1.84 4.85 0.46
N ARG A 170 -1.85 3.50 0.56
CA ARG A 170 -2.90 2.75 1.27
C ARG A 170 -2.92 3.03 2.76
N PHE A 171 -1.75 3.10 3.41
CA PHE A 171 -1.69 3.50 4.81
C PHE A 171 -2.29 4.89 5.01
N ALA A 172 -1.93 5.84 4.14
CA ALA A 172 -2.47 7.20 4.21
C ALA A 172 -4.00 7.23 3.95
N MET A 173 -4.48 6.44 3.01
CA MET A 173 -5.88 6.28 2.68
C MET A 173 -6.70 5.71 3.83
N PHE A 174 -6.26 4.60 4.42
CA PHE A 174 -6.99 3.97 5.53
C PHE A 174 -6.92 4.78 6.84
N ALA A 175 -6.00 5.74 6.95
CA ALA A 175 -6.00 6.73 8.04
C ALA A 175 -7.11 7.80 7.87
N ILE A 176 -7.75 7.91 6.70
CA ILE A 176 -8.88 8.82 6.49
C ILE A 176 -10.12 8.27 7.19
N ARG A 177 -10.76 9.10 8.02
CA ARG A 177 -11.95 8.70 8.80
C ARG A 177 -13.05 8.14 7.89
N GLY A 178 -13.50 6.94 8.19
CA GLY A 178 -14.58 6.26 7.49
C GLY A 178 -14.16 5.53 6.20
N ARG A 179 -12.96 5.79 5.67
CA ARG A 179 -12.47 5.13 4.47
C ARG A 179 -12.42 3.60 4.60
N PRO A 180 -11.94 2.99 5.70
CA PRO A 180 -11.92 1.54 5.84
C PRO A 180 -13.31 0.90 5.66
N LYS A 181 -14.35 1.53 6.24
CA LYS A 181 -15.73 1.02 6.12
C LYS A 181 -16.28 1.11 4.70
N ARG A 182 -16.01 2.22 4.00
CA ARG A 182 -16.42 2.38 2.59
C ARG A 182 -15.72 1.37 1.70
N SER A 183 -14.38 1.27 1.79
CA SER A 183 -13.59 0.31 1.04
C SER A 183 -14.08 -1.13 1.26
N HIS A 184 -14.38 -1.51 2.50
CA HIS A 184 -14.92 -2.83 2.82
C HIS A 184 -16.26 -3.09 2.13
N ALA A 185 -17.18 -2.11 2.15
CA ALA A 185 -18.47 -2.23 1.48
C ALA A 185 -18.32 -2.39 -0.05
N ASP A 186 -17.38 -1.63 -0.65
CA ASP A 186 -17.05 -1.73 -2.08
C ASP A 186 -16.52 -3.12 -2.43
N HIS A 187 -15.57 -3.64 -1.63
CA HIS A 187 -15.00 -4.97 -1.84
C HIS A 187 -16.08 -6.08 -1.76
N VAL A 188 -17.04 -5.95 -0.84
CA VAL A 188 -18.18 -6.88 -0.77
C VAL A 188 -19.03 -6.81 -2.04
N ALA A 189 -19.30 -5.61 -2.56
CA ALA A 189 -20.05 -5.42 -3.79
C ALA A 189 -19.30 -5.98 -5.01
N ILE A 190 -18.00 -5.72 -5.13
CA ILE A 190 -17.13 -6.25 -6.20
C ILE A 190 -17.13 -7.79 -6.16
N ALA A 191 -16.87 -8.39 -5.00
CA ALA A 191 -16.85 -9.84 -4.85
C ALA A 191 -18.21 -10.48 -5.20
N LYS A 192 -19.33 -9.82 -4.86
CA LYS A 192 -20.67 -10.26 -5.23
C LYS A 192 -20.86 -10.26 -6.75
N ALA A 193 -20.50 -9.17 -7.44
CA ALA A 193 -20.60 -9.06 -8.89
C ALA A 193 -19.75 -10.12 -9.61
N ILE A 194 -18.53 -10.35 -9.15
CA ILE A 194 -17.65 -11.39 -9.71
C ILE A 194 -18.30 -12.80 -9.56
N ARG A 195 -18.75 -13.14 -8.36
CA ARG A 195 -19.38 -14.45 -8.12
C ARG A 195 -20.67 -14.67 -8.91
N SER A 196 -21.42 -13.61 -9.18
CA SER A 196 -22.64 -13.71 -10.01
C SER A 196 -22.36 -13.87 -11.50
N GLY A 197 -21.11 -13.65 -11.94
CA GLY A 197 -20.73 -13.70 -13.35
C GLY A 197 -21.16 -12.45 -14.14
N ASP A 198 -21.46 -11.35 -13.45
CA ASP A 198 -21.81 -10.08 -14.09
C ASP A 198 -20.52 -9.25 -14.30
N SER A 199 -19.91 -9.44 -15.46
CA SER A 199 -18.65 -8.77 -15.81
C SER A 199 -18.80 -7.25 -15.93
N ALA A 200 -19.93 -6.78 -16.42
CA ALA A 200 -20.19 -5.34 -16.52
C ALA A 200 -20.33 -4.70 -15.13
N ALA A 201 -21.08 -5.34 -14.23
CA ALA A 201 -21.21 -4.89 -12.85
C ALA A 201 -19.87 -4.97 -12.08
N ALA A 202 -19.10 -6.05 -12.28
CA ALA A 202 -17.79 -6.19 -11.64
C ALA A 202 -16.81 -5.10 -12.08
N HIS A 203 -16.75 -4.83 -13.40
CA HIS A 203 -15.95 -3.75 -13.96
C HIS A 203 -16.36 -2.39 -13.39
N ALA A 204 -17.66 -2.08 -13.40
CA ALA A 204 -18.19 -0.81 -12.92
C ALA A 204 -17.94 -0.61 -11.41
N ALA A 205 -18.13 -1.67 -10.60
CA ALA A 205 -17.91 -1.62 -9.16
C ALA A 205 -16.42 -1.38 -8.82
N MET A 206 -15.48 -2.06 -9.51
CA MET A 206 -14.05 -1.83 -9.30
C MET A 206 -13.64 -0.42 -9.72
N ARG A 207 -14.13 0.08 -10.85
CA ARG A 207 -13.90 1.47 -11.27
C ARG A 207 -14.38 2.47 -10.23
N ALA A 208 -15.60 2.31 -9.73
CA ALA A 208 -16.16 3.20 -8.73
C ALA A 208 -15.33 3.21 -7.44
N HIS A 209 -14.90 2.04 -6.99
CA HIS A 209 -14.03 1.88 -5.82
C HIS A 209 -12.71 2.66 -5.95
N ILE A 210 -12.02 2.55 -7.09
CA ILE A 210 -10.74 3.24 -7.31
C ILE A 210 -10.96 4.73 -7.57
N ALA A 211 -12.03 5.11 -8.27
CA ALA A 211 -12.40 6.50 -8.47
C ALA A 211 -12.70 7.23 -7.15
N GLU A 212 -13.38 6.56 -6.19
CA GLU A 212 -13.57 7.11 -4.84
C GLU A 212 -12.25 7.29 -4.11
N THR A 213 -11.31 6.34 -4.24
CA THR A 213 -9.95 6.47 -3.71
C THR A 213 -9.24 7.70 -4.27
N ARG A 214 -9.32 7.92 -5.58
CA ARG A 214 -8.75 9.11 -6.25
C ARG A 214 -9.39 10.41 -5.75
N ALA A 215 -10.70 10.42 -5.56
CA ALA A 215 -11.42 11.59 -5.04
C ALA A 215 -10.99 11.93 -3.61
N ASP A 216 -10.86 10.95 -2.74
CA ASP A 216 -10.38 11.13 -1.36
C ASP A 216 -8.95 11.73 -1.35
N ILE A 217 -8.03 11.22 -2.18
CA ILE A 217 -6.65 11.76 -2.31
C ILE A 217 -6.67 13.15 -2.93
N GLY A 218 -7.46 13.35 -3.98
CA GLY A 218 -7.60 14.65 -4.65
C GLY A 218 -8.13 15.76 -3.73
N SER A 219 -8.84 15.40 -2.67
CA SER A 219 -9.34 16.35 -1.65
C SER A 219 -8.30 16.79 -0.63
N ILE A 220 -7.11 16.14 -0.60
CA ILE A 220 -6.03 16.51 0.31
C ILE A 220 -5.32 17.76 -0.25
N PRO A 221 -5.20 18.84 0.53
CA PRO A 221 -4.55 20.08 0.07
C PRO A 221 -3.08 19.84 -0.34
N GLU A 222 -2.65 20.53 -1.39
CA GLU A 222 -1.24 20.56 -1.79
C GLU A 222 -0.38 21.25 -0.73
N GLN A 223 0.89 20.84 -0.63
CA GLN A 223 1.86 21.55 0.21
C GLN A 223 2.15 22.92 -0.41
N GLY A 224 1.83 23.98 0.31
CA GLY A 224 2.16 25.35 -0.10
C GLY A 224 0.98 26.24 -0.50
N ALA A 225 -0.25 25.77 -0.40
CA ALA A 225 -1.46 26.58 -0.64
C ALA A 225 -1.90 27.35 0.63
N THR A 226 -0.95 28.02 1.32
CA THR A 226 -1.22 29.00 2.38
C THR A 226 -0.29 30.18 2.24
#